data_9d788d9d7336507645f2ffb9fc137336
#
_entry.id   9d788d9d7336507645f2ffb9fc137336
#
_cell.length_a   1.000
_cell.length_b   1.000
_cell.length_c   1.000
_cell.angle_alpha   90.00
_cell.angle_beta   90.00
_cell.angle_gamma   90.00
#
_symmetry.space_group_name_H-M   'P 1'
#
loop_
_entity.id
_entity.type
_entity.pdbx_description
1 polymer ?
#
loop_
_entity_poly.entity_id
_entity_poly.type
_entity_poly.pdbx_seq_one_letter_code
_entity_poly.pdbx_strand_id
1 'polypeptide(L)'
;LYTCFFGVSQIEFLSDQPVKTVVCFGDSITQQGHWSEAFSRSLYSHMNGRISILNRGICGNRILHDASIRCFFGGYFGMAGVDRFEEDVFAAQEAKIDAVIFLEGINDLLQPRLQVAPAYEFVSAEEIIEGMVRCERIAHEHNARIYIGTILPFKGYMDAWNEEDEGIRQKVNEWIRSGKHGFDGVIDFEMAMKSETDPSSIKRELQSGDMLHPNEAGGAVMASQIPFEFFE
;
A
#
# COMPACT_ATOMS: atom_id res chain seq x y z
N LEU A 1 -4.19 8.62 18.73
CA LEU A 1 -4.04 7.50 19.69
C LEU A 1 -4.04 6.24 18.87
N TYR A 2 -2.86 5.60 18.70
CA TYR A 2 -2.79 4.27 18.09
C TYR A 2 -3.29 3.25 19.12
N THR A 3 -4.36 2.55 18.80
CA THR A 3 -4.80 1.37 19.56
C THR A 3 -4.04 0.16 19.03
N CYS A 4 -3.04 -0.30 19.77
CA CYS A 4 -2.35 -1.55 19.46
C CYS A 4 -2.95 -2.68 20.30
N PHE A 5 -3.38 -3.75 19.65
CA PHE A 5 -3.77 -4.99 20.32
C PHE A 5 -2.55 -5.90 20.37
N PHE A 6 -1.99 -6.11 21.54
CA PHE A 6 -0.87 -7.01 21.72
C PHE A 6 -1.37 -8.47 21.80
N GLY A 7 -0.74 -9.35 21.01
CA GLY A 7 -1.00 -10.79 21.07
C GLY A 7 -2.22 -11.28 20.30
N VAL A 8 -2.86 -10.40 19.49
CA VAL A 8 -3.92 -10.79 18.56
C VAL A 8 -3.53 -10.32 17.16
N SER A 9 -3.24 -11.25 16.25
CA SER A 9 -2.87 -10.94 14.86
C SER A 9 -4.09 -10.83 13.96
N GLN A 10 -5.15 -11.61 14.23
CA GLN A 10 -6.41 -11.60 13.49
C GLN A 10 -7.52 -12.29 14.30
N ILE A 11 -8.75 -12.09 13.86
CA ILE A 11 -9.93 -12.79 14.36
C ILE A 11 -10.59 -13.47 13.15
N GLU A 12 -10.78 -14.77 13.22
CA GLU A 12 -11.49 -15.54 12.20
C GLU A 12 -12.86 -15.94 12.72
N PHE A 13 -13.82 -16.00 11.83
CA PHE A 13 -15.16 -16.50 12.13
C PHE A 13 -15.64 -17.41 10.99
N LEU A 14 -16.45 -18.39 11.36
CA LEU A 14 -17.11 -19.26 10.38
C LEU A 14 -18.39 -18.63 9.87
N SER A 15 -18.59 -18.69 8.57
CA SER A 15 -19.82 -18.24 7.91
C SER A 15 -20.45 -19.42 7.18
N ASP A 16 -21.77 -19.52 7.21
CA ASP A 16 -22.57 -20.45 6.40
C ASP A 16 -22.78 -19.97 4.95
N GLN A 17 -22.36 -18.74 4.65
CA GLN A 17 -22.41 -18.14 3.32
C GLN A 17 -20.99 -17.93 2.79
N PRO A 18 -20.77 -18.04 1.47
CA PRO A 18 -19.49 -17.68 0.86
C PRO A 18 -19.11 -16.23 1.16
N VAL A 19 -17.93 -16.02 1.72
CA VAL A 19 -17.35 -14.71 2.01
C VAL A 19 -16.06 -14.58 1.22
N LYS A 20 -15.90 -13.50 0.47
CA LYS A 20 -14.63 -13.15 -0.20
C LYS A 20 -13.70 -12.48 0.80
N THR A 21 -12.41 -12.75 0.68
CA THR A 21 -11.38 -12.11 1.51
C THR A 21 -10.44 -11.28 0.64
N VAL A 22 -10.27 -10.02 1.01
CA VAL A 22 -9.38 -9.06 0.36
C VAL A 22 -8.31 -8.61 1.35
N VAL A 23 -7.06 -8.62 0.92
CA VAL A 23 -5.94 -8.10 1.71
C VAL A 23 -5.49 -6.74 1.16
N CYS A 24 -5.39 -5.74 2.04
CA CYS A 24 -4.74 -4.48 1.74
C CYS A 24 -3.29 -4.58 2.21
N PHE A 25 -2.35 -4.72 1.27
CA PHE A 25 -0.92 -4.82 1.54
C PHE A 25 -0.22 -3.50 1.24
N GLY A 26 0.69 -3.06 2.12
CA GLY A 26 1.40 -1.81 1.94
C GLY A 26 2.16 -1.33 3.17
N ASP A 27 2.45 -0.04 3.17
CA ASP A 27 3.20 0.68 4.20
C ASP A 27 2.30 1.41 5.23
N SER A 28 2.80 2.54 5.79
CA SER A 28 2.06 3.37 6.76
C SER A 28 0.75 3.93 6.21
N ILE A 29 0.68 4.22 4.91
CA ILE A 29 -0.52 4.74 4.25
C ILE A 29 -1.65 3.71 4.33
N THR A 30 -1.31 2.42 4.23
CA THR A 30 -2.24 1.31 4.41
C THR A 30 -2.47 1.00 5.88
N GLN A 31 -1.40 0.92 6.70
CA GLN A 31 -1.49 0.58 8.13
C GLN A 31 -2.40 1.51 8.92
N GLN A 32 -2.38 2.82 8.64
CA GLN A 32 -3.20 3.81 9.34
C GLN A 32 -4.71 3.55 9.20
N GLY A 33 -5.13 2.78 8.22
CA GLY A 33 -6.51 2.36 8.08
C GLY A 33 -7.44 3.34 7.37
N HIS A 34 -7.07 4.60 7.19
CA HIS A 34 -7.98 5.63 6.68
C HIS A 34 -8.67 5.23 5.36
N TRP A 35 -7.92 4.73 4.38
CA TRP A 35 -8.52 4.30 3.12
C TRP A 35 -9.08 2.87 3.20
N SER A 36 -8.37 1.95 3.84
CA SER A 36 -8.78 0.54 3.88
C SER A 36 -10.05 0.33 4.72
N GLU A 37 -10.23 1.08 5.82
CA GLU A 37 -11.47 1.05 6.61
C GLU A 37 -12.64 1.73 5.88
N ALA A 38 -12.41 2.88 5.21
CA ALA A 38 -13.44 3.53 4.41
C ALA A 38 -13.90 2.62 3.28
N PHE A 39 -12.97 1.98 2.58
CA PHE A 39 -13.23 0.97 1.57
C PHE A 39 -13.98 -0.24 2.14
N SER A 40 -13.50 -0.78 3.27
CA SER A 40 -14.15 -1.92 3.95
C SER A 40 -15.62 -1.65 4.26
N ARG A 41 -15.93 -0.50 4.85
CA ARG A 41 -17.33 -0.12 5.15
C ARG A 41 -18.19 -0.03 3.89
N SER A 42 -17.66 0.58 2.83
CA SER A 42 -18.40 0.77 1.58
C SER A 42 -18.63 -0.56 0.87
N LEU A 43 -17.59 -1.38 0.72
CA LEU A 43 -17.67 -2.66 0.04
C LEU A 43 -18.49 -3.68 0.85
N TYR A 44 -18.39 -3.68 2.17
CA TYR A 44 -19.21 -4.52 3.05
C TYR A 44 -20.72 -4.25 2.83
N SER A 45 -21.09 -2.99 2.74
CA SER A 45 -22.47 -2.61 2.45
C SER A 45 -22.89 -3.04 1.04
N HIS A 46 -22.04 -2.84 0.05
CA HIS A 46 -22.30 -3.23 -1.35
C HIS A 46 -22.46 -4.75 -1.50
N MET A 47 -21.60 -5.54 -0.85
CA MET A 47 -21.59 -7.01 -0.89
C MET A 47 -22.57 -7.67 0.09
N ASN A 48 -23.44 -6.89 0.77
CA ASN A 48 -24.39 -7.39 1.78
C ASN A 48 -23.70 -8.26 2.87
N GLY A 49 -22.55 -7.79 3.37
CA GLY A 49 -21.80 -8.46 4.44
C GLY A 49 -20.95 -9.67 4.00
N ARG A 50 -20.87 -9.97 2.71
CA ARG A 50 -20.15 -11.14 2.18
C ARG A 50 -18.72 -10.84 1.75
N ILE A 51 -18.04 -9.98 2.50
CA ILE A 51 -16.65 -9.59 2.26
C ILE A 51 -15.93 -9.42 3.59
N SER A 52 -14.67 -9.84 3.65
CA SER A 52 -13.73 -9.58 4.73
C SER A 52 -12.54 -8.81 4.17
N ILE A 53 -12.07 -7.80 4.88
CA ILE A 53 -10.91 -7.01 4.47
C ILE A 53 -9.87 -7.04 5.59
N LEU A 54 -8.67 -7.48 5.24
CA LEU A 54 -7.53 -7.55 6.14
C LEU A 54 -6.54 -6.44 5.80
N ASN A 55 -6.08 -5.70 6.82
CA ASN A 55 -5.02 -4.71 6.66
C ASN A 55 -3.68 -5.33 7.05
N ARG A 56 -2.77 -5.44 6.07
CA ARG A 56 -1.39 -5.94 6.21
C ARG A 56 -0.36 -4.83 5.92
N GLY A 57 -0.70 -3.59 6.22
CA GLY A 57 0.22 -2.48 6.17
C GLY A 57 1.21 -2.50 7.33
N ILE A 58 2.46 -2.13 7.07
CA ILE A 58 3.52 -1.94 8.07
C ILE A 58 4.12 -0.55 7.89
N CYS A 59 4.07 0.28 8.94
CA CYS A 59 4.65 1.63 8.91
C CYS A 59 6.12 1.58 8.47
N GLY A 60 6.47 2.42 7.51
CA GLY A 60 7.84 2.53 7.02
C GLY A 60 8.32 1.34 6.17
N ASN A 61 7.46 0.38 5.83
CA ASN A 61 7.86 -0.77 5.03
C ASN A 61 8.33 -0.36 3.64
N ARG A 62 9.31 -1.06 3.12
CA ARG A 62 9.87 -0.91 1.77
C ARG A 62 9.65 -2.17 0.96
N ILE A 63 9.52 -2.05 -0.36
CA ILE A 63 9.37 -3.21 -1.25
C ILE A 63 10.63 -4.08 -1.21
N LEU A 64 11.83 -3.45 -1.33
CA LEU A 64 13.06 -4.13 -1.72
C LEU A 64 14.03 -4.41 -0.58
N HIS A 65 13.88 -3.72 0.55
CA HIS A 65 14.87 -3.78 1.63
C HIS A 65 14.19 -3.93 2.99
N ASP A 66 14.80 -4.74 3.84
CA ASP A 66 14.43 -4.85 5.25
C ASP A 66 14.60 -3.51 5.98
N ALA A 67 13.93 -3.38 7.12
CA ALA A 67 14.17 -2.29 8.04
C ALA A 67 15.64 -2.22 8.43
N SER A 68 16.25 -1.04 8.29
CA SER A 68 17.64 -0.87 8.68
C SER A 68 17.79 -0.90 10.22
N ILE A 69 18.57 -1.83 10.73
CA ILE A 69 18.88 -1.92 12.16
C ILE A 69 19.70 -0.71 12.68
N ARG A 70 20.21 0.12 11.77
CA ARG A 70 20.98 1.32 12.10
C ARG A 70 20.10 2.54 12.39
N CYS A 71 18.80 2.48 12.09
CA CYS A 71 17.90 3.56 12.41
C CYS A 71 17.38 3.45 13.85
N PHE A 72 16.97 4.59 14.41
CA PHE A 72 16.38 4.64 15.77
C PHE A 72 15.16 3.72 15.93
N PHE A 73 14.43 3.49 14.85
CA PHE A 73 13.23 2.65 14.83
C PHE A 73 13.55 1.16 14.71
N GLY A 74 14.81 0.76 14.49
CA GLY A 74 15.22 -0.65 14.43
C GLY A 74 14.38 -1.48 13.45
N GLY A 75 13.94 -2.65 13.84
CA GLY A 75 13.14 -3.57 13.03
C GLY A 75 11.65 -3.21 12.88
N TYR A 76 11.19 -2.06 13.35
CA TYR A 76 9.77 -1.68 13.30
C TYR A 76 9.19 -1.59 11.88
N PHE A 77 10.01 -1.32 10.87
CA PHE A 77 9.58 -1.20 9.49
C PHE A 77 9.48 -2.56 8.77
N GLY A 78 9.79 -3.64 9.46
CA GLY A 78 9.59 -5.00 9.01
C GLY A 78 10.60 -5.47 7.96
N MET A 79 10.35 -6.66 7.48
CA MET A 79 11.06 -7.27 6.34
C MET A 79 10.66 -6.58 5.04
N ALA A 80 11.50 -6.72 4.01
CA ALA A 80 11.18 -6.26 2.67
C ALA A 80 9.81 -6.76 2.20
N GLY A 81 9.04 -5.90 1.55
CA GLY A 81 7.71 -6.24 1.05
C GLY A 81 7.71 -7.53 0.23
N VAL A 82 8.70 -7.66 -0.68
CA VAL A 82 8.86 -8.86 -1.51
C VAL A 82 9.13 -10.15 -0.72
N ASP A 83 9.68 -10.07 0.47
CA ASP A 83 10.03 -11.23 1.28
C ASP A 83 8.95 -11.60 2.30
N ARG A 84 8.14 -10.60 2.77
CA ARG A 84 7.02 -10.84 3.68
C ARG A 84 5.69 -11.09 2.97
N PHE A 85 5.58 -10.78 1.66
CA PHE A 85 4.31 -10.76 0.94
C PHE A 85 3.57 -12.10 1.02
N GLU A 86 4.24 -13.20 0.72
CA GLU A 86 3.62 -14.52 0.72
C GLU A 86 3.13 -14.94 2.12
N GLU A 87 3.98 -14.74 3.14
CA GLU A 87 3.62 -15.08 4.52
C GLU A 87 2.46 -14.22 5.02
N ASP A 88 2.56 -12.90 4.90
CA ASP A 88 1.56 -11.99 5.46
C ASP A 88 0.21 -12.06 4.73
N VAL A 89 0.23 -12.34 3.42
CA VAL A 89 -0.99 -12.36 2.61
C VAL A 89 -1.65 -13.73 2.62
N PHE A 90 -0.87 -14.83 2.53
CA PHE A 90 -1.42 -16.15 2.28
C PHE A 90 -1.21 -17.15 3.41
N ALA A 91 -0.04 -17.15 4.07
CA ALA A 91 0.28 -18.15 5.06
C ALA A 91 -0.20 -17.80 6.49
N ALA A 92 -0.40 -16.51 6.79
CA ALA A 92 -0.78 -16.06 8.13
C ALA A 92 -2.26 -16.35 8.50
N GLN A 93 -3.09 -16.84 7.59
CA GLN A 93 -4.51 -17.11 7.79
C GLN A 93 -4.96 -18.41 7.12
N GLU A 94 -6.03 -19.02 7.66
CA GLU A 94 -6.65 -20.21 7.06
C GLU A 94 -7.65 -19.86 5.94
N ALA A 95 -8.18 -18.63 5.93
CA ALA A 95 -9.12 -18.18 4.94
C ALA A 95 -8.45 -18.05 3.56
N LYS A 96 -9.15 -18.51 2.51
CA LYS A 96 -8.72 -18.28 1.13
C LYS A 96 -8.72 -16.78 0.83
N ILE A 97 -7.63 -16.28 0.25
CA ILE A 97 -7.54 -14.92 -0.24
C ILE A 97 -8.03 -14.85 -1.69
N ASP A 98 -9.01 -14.00 -1.97
CA ASP A 98 -9.58 -13.82 -3.29
C ASP A 98 -8.94 -12.68 -4.06
N ALA A 99 -8.49 -11.63 -3.33
CA ALA A 99 -7.84 -10.49 -3.94
C ALA A 99 -6.88 -9.76 -3.00
N VAL A 100 -5.92 -9.06 -3.58
CA VAL A 100 -4.98 -8.15 -2.91
C VAL A 100 -5.09 -6.76 -3.51
N ILE A 101 -5.08 -5.73 -2.68
CA ILE A 101 -4.81 -4.35 -3.07
C ILE A 101 -3.40 -4.01 -2.60
N PHE A 102 -2.51 -3.75 -3.54
CA PHE A 102 -1.10 -3.48 -3.30
C PHE A 102 -0.82 -1.98 -3.42
N LEU A 103 -0.35 -1.37 -2.33
CA LEU A 103 0.04 0.05 -2.30
C LEU A 103 1.32 0.20 -1.47
N GLU A 104 2.46 0.18 -2.11
CA GLU A 104 3.78 0.27 -1.48
C GLU A 104 4.82 0.87 -2.43
N GLY A 105 5.99 1.29 -1.91
CA GLY A 105 7.13 1.76 -2.69
C GLY A 105 7.59 3.17 -2.37
N ILE A 106 6.81 3.95 -1.62
CA ILE A 106 7.20 5.31 -1.26
C ILE A 106 8.42 5.34 -0.32
N ASN A 107 8.53 4.37 0.59
CA ASN A 107 9.61 4.32 1.57
C ASN A 107 10.95 3.87 0.97
N ASP A 108 10.94 3.19 -0.16
CA ASP A 108 12.16 2.89 -0.92
C ASP A 108 12.84 4.17 -1.42
N LEU A 109 12.05 5.22 -1.69
CA LEU A 109 12.55 6.56 -2.04
C LEU A 109 12.91 7.40 -0.80
N LEU A 110 12.06 7.36 0.24
CA LEU A 110 12.18 8.24 1.41
C LEU A 110 13.33 7.87 2.34
N GLN A 111 13.49 6.57 2.68
CA GLN A 111 14.37 6.17 3.78
C GLN A 111 15.85 6.45 3.52
N PRO A 112 16.42 6.22 2.33
CA PRO A 112 17.80 6.59 2.07
C PRO A 112 18.03 8.11 2.14
N ARG A 113 17.06 8.94 1.71
CA ARG A 113 17.13 10.42 1.79
C ARG A 113 17.07 10.91 3.22
N LEU A 114 16.23 10.33 4.04
CA LEU A 114 16.09 10.65 5.46
C LEU A 114 17.21 10.05 6.31
N GLN A 115 18.19 9.36 5.70
CA GLN A 115 19.27 8.67 6.39
C GLN A 115 18.78 7.60 7.41
N VAL A 116 17.55 7.14 7.22
CA VAL A 116 16.94 6.03 7.96
C VAL A 116 17.43 4.70 7.41
N ALA A 117 17.85 4.69 6.16
CA ALA A 117 18.53 3.58 5.50
C ALA A 117 19.88 4.01 4.92
N PRO A 118 20.81 3.07 4.65
CA PRO A 118 22.07 3.39 3.99
C PRO A 118 21.89 3.95 2.58
N ALA A 119 22.76 4.88 2.17
CA ALA A 119 22.69 5.47 0.84
C ALA A 119 22.89 4.47 -0.32
N TYR A 120 23.55 3.34 -0.09
CA TYR A 120 23.70 2.30 -1.12
C TYR A 120 22.40 1.51 -1.37
N GLU A 121 21.34 1.78 -0.62
CA GLU A 121 20.01 1.21 -0.80
C GLU A 121 19.07 2.15 -1.60
N PHE A 122 19.62 3.18 -2.26
CA PHE A 122 18.88 3.91 -3.28
C PHE A 122 18.49 2.99 -4.44
N VAL A 123 17.26 3.13 -4.92
CA VAL A 123 16.67 2.26 -5.91
C VAL A 123 16.25 3.02 -7.18
N SER A 124 16.28 2.34 -8.30
CA SER A 124 15.72 2.81 -9.57
C SER A 124 14.22 2.48 -9.68
N ALA A 125 13.56 3.10 -10.66
CA ALA A 125 12.17 2.77 -10.97
C ALA A 125 12.04 1.30 -11.44
N GLU A 126 13.01 0.82 -12.18
CA GLU A 126 13.06 -0.56 -12.70
C GLU A 126 13.12 -1.58 -11.56
N GLU A 127 13.94 -1.34 -10.53
CA GLU A 127 14.04 -2.22 -9.36
C GLU A 127 12.72 -2.24 -8.56
N ILE A 128 12.09 -1.08 -8.34
CA ILE A 128 10.77 -1.02 -7.69
C ILE A 128 9.74 -1.82 -8.50
N ILE A 129 9.71 -1.65 -9.81
CA ILE A 129 8.81 -2.37 -10.72
C ILE A 129 9.05 -3.88 -10.65
N GLU A 130 10.31 -4.34 -10.65
CA GLU A 130 10.64 -5.76 -10.52
C GLU A 130 10.15 -6.34 -9.20
N GLY A 131 10.26 -5.58 -8.08
CA GLY A 131 9.69 -5.97 -6.79
C GLY A 131 8.17 -6.11 -6.83
N MET A 132 7.48 -5.14 -7.46
CA MET A 132 6.01 -5.20 -7.66
C MET A 132 5.60 -6.44 -8.48
N VAL A 133 6.30 -6.72 -9.59
CA VAL A 133 6.03 -7.89 -10.44
C VAL A 133 6.28 -9.20 -9.70
N ARG A 134 7.25 -9.24 -8.78
CA ARG A 134 7.47 -10.43 -7.93
C ARG A 134 6.25 -10.70 -7.04
N CYS A 135 5.69 -9.67 -6.41
CA CYS A 135 4.48 -9.82 -5.59
C CYS A 135 3.25 -10.21 -6.45
N GLU A 136 3.10 -9.64 -7.63
CA GLU A 136 2.05 -9.99 -8.59
C GLU A 136 2.09 -11.49 -8.94
N ARG A 137 3.28 -12.01 -9.26
CA ARG A 137 3.44 -13.43 -9.58
C ARG A 137 3.06 -14.34 -8.41
N ILE A 138 3.48 -14.00 -7.18
CA ILE A 138 3.12 -14.76 -5.99
C ILE A 138 1.60 -14.79 -5.80
N ALA A 139 0.92 -13.65 -5.97
CA ALA A 139 -0.55 -13.60 -5.84
C ALA A 139 -1.24 -14.54 -6.85
N HIS A 140 -0.78 -14.55 -8.09
CA HIS A 140 -1.32 -15.44 -9.13
C HIS A 140 -1.00 -16.92 -8.88
N GLU A 141 0.16 -17.26 -8.32
CA GLU A 141 0.51 -18.63 -7.90
C GLU A 141 -0.46 -19.15 -6.83
N HIS A 142 -0.97 -18.26 -5.97
CA HIS A 142 -2.02 -18.55 -4.99
C HIS A 142 -3.46 -18.42 -5.53
N ASN A 143 -3.63 -18.19 -6.83
CA ASN A 143 -4.93 -17.98 -7.49
C ASN A 143 -5.72 -16.80 -6.91
N ALA A 144 -5.05 -15.77 -6.43
CA ALA A 144 -5.63 -14.52 -5.99
C ALA A 144 -5.45 -13.44 -7.07
N ARG A 145 -6.47 -12.58 -7.24
CA ARG A 145 -6.32 -11.36 -8.05
C ARG A 145 -5.49 -10.33 -7.30
N ILE A 146 -4.75 -9.51 -8.02
CA ILE A 146 -3.97 -8.43 -7.41
C ILE A 146 -4.16 -7.11 -8.17
N TYR A 147 -4.50 -6.04 -7.45
CA TYR A 147 -4.74 -4.70 -7.95
C TYR A 147 -3.67 -3.77 -7.42
N ILE A 148 -3.09 -2.95 -8.29
CA ILE A 148 -1.99 -2.07 -7.92
C ILE A 148 -2.43 -0.61 -7.81
N GLY A 149 -2.07 0.04 -6.71
CA GLY A 149 -2.25 1.48 -6.49
C GLY A 149 -1.06 2.30 -6.95
N THR A 150 -1.30 3.48 -7.53
CA THR A 150 -0.23 4.44 -7.82
C THR A 150 0.33 5.04 -6.54
N ILE A 151 1.67 5.25 -6.49
CA ILE A 151 2.38 5.83 -5.36
C ILE A 151 2.00 7.31 -5.21
N LEU A 152 1.61 7.72 -4.00
CA LEU A 152 1.18 9.07 -3.69
C LEU A 152 2.32 10.12 -3.86
N PRO A 153 2.00 11.38 -4.12
CA PRO A 153 2.96 12.48 -4.05
C PRO A 153 3.45 12.68 -2.61
N PHE A 154 4.68 13.21 -2.44
CA PHE A 154 5.28 13.38 -1.12
C PHE A 154 6.07 14.68 -0.93
N LYS A 155 5.95 15.64 -1.85
CA LYS A 155 6.64 16.93 -1.76
C LYS A 155 6.19 17.68 -0.50
N GLY A 156 7.17 18.03 0.31
CA GLY A 156 6.98 18.68 1.61
C GLY A 156 7.10 17.74 2.81
N TYR A 157 7.23 16.42 2.60
CA TYR A 157 7.45 15.48 3.69
C TYR A 157 8.90 15.51 4.17
N MET A 158 9.13 15.98 5.39
CA MET A 158 10.40 15.90 6.13
C MET A 158 11.68 16.27 5.33
N ASP A 159 11.57 17.18 4.35
CA ASP A 159 12.66 17.53 3.42
C ASP A 159 13.25 16.37 2.60
N ALA A 160 12.51 15.26 2.48
CA ALA A 160 12.95 14.07 1.74
C ALA A 160 12.76 14.20 0.22
N TRP A 161 11.90 15.12 -0.22
CA TRP A 161 11.58 15.26 -1.63
C TRP A 161 12.72 15.92 -2.42
N ASN A 162 12.95 15.41 -3.61
CA ASN A 162 13.82 16.00 -4.63
C ASN A 162 13.33 15.58 -6.03
N GLU A 163 13.83 16.25 -7.07
CA GLU A 163 13.41 16.01 -8.46
C GLU A 163 13.79 14.62 -8.99
N GLU A 164 14.88 14.03 -8.50
CA GLU A 164 15.34 12.70 -8.91
C GLU A 164 14.37 11.62 -8.44
N ASP A 165 14.04 11.60 -7.14
CA ASP A 165 13.12 10.62 -6.57
C ASP A 165 11.69 10.82 -7.06
N GLU A 166 11.27 12.09 -7.28
CA GLU A 166 10.00 12.37 -7.94
C GLU A 166 9.99 11.82 -9.37
N GLY A 167 11.08 11.93 -10.11
CA GLY A 167 11.22 11.34 -11.43
C GLY A 167 11.12 9.80 -11.41
N ILE A 168 11.67 9.13 -10.39
CA ILE A 168 11.52 7.69 -10.17
C ILE A 168 10.05 7.36 -9.89
N ARG A 169 9.41 8.04 -8.93
CA ARG A 169 8.01 7.85 -8.59
C ARG A 169 7.10 7.99 -9.82
N GLN A 170 7.32 9.02 -10.63
CA GLN A 170 6.54 9.27 -11.84
C GLN A 170 6.70 8.14 -12.86
N LYS A 171 7.93 7.65 -13.09
CA LYS A 171 8.17 6.50 -13.98
C LYS A 171 7.45 5.24 -13.52
N VAL A 172 7.47 4.95 -12.21
CA VAL A 172 6.73 3.82 -11.64
C VAL A 172 5.24 4.00 -11.89
N ASN A 173 4.68 5.19 -11.60
CA ASN A 173 3.26 5.46 -11.79
C ASN A 173 2.84 5.45 -13.28
N GLU A 174 3.69 5.91 -14.19
CA GLU A 174 3.47 5.79 -15.64
C GLU A 174 3.42 4.32 -16.08
N TRP A 175 4.34 3.49 -15.56
CA TRP A 175 4.31 2.05 -15.82
C TRP A 175 3.02 1.41 -15.26
N ILE A 176 2.60 1.73 -14.02
CA ILE A 176 1.36 1.24 -13.45
C ILE A 176 0.17 1.59 -14.36
N ARG A 177 0.05 2.86 -14.78
CA ARG A 177 -1.04 3.33 -15.65
C ARG A 177 -1.00 2.73 -17.04
N SER A 178 0.16 2.29 -17.50
CA SER A 178 0.30 1.71 -18.85
C SER A 178 -0.51 0.43 -19.04
N GLY A 179 -0.82 -0.28 -17.95
CA GLY A 179 -1.46 -1.59 -17.98
C GLY A 179 -0.62 -2.68 -18.65
N LYS A 180 0.67 -2.40 -18.95
CA LYS A 180 1.58 -3.37 -19.58
C LYS A 180 2.27 -4.24 -18.52
N HIS A 181 1.49 -4.86 -17.69
CA HIS A 181 1.89 -5.70 -16.56
C HIS A 181 0.85 -6.79 -16.33
N GLY A 182 1.09 -7.69 -15.38
CA GLY A 182 0.17 -8.78 -15.06
C GLY A 182 -0.88 -8.47 -13.99
N PHE A 183 -0.86 -7.29 -13.36
CA PHE A 183 -1.87 -6.92 -12.37
C PHE A 183 -3.27 -6.91 -12.98
N ASP A 184 -4.27 -7.37 -12.21
CA ASP A 184 -5.66 -7.51 -12.66
C ASP A 184 -6.41 -6.17 -12.78
N GLY A 185 -5.82 -5.09 -12.29
CA GLY A 185 -6.34 -3.73 -12.44
C GLY A 185 -5.49 -2.69 -11.73
N VAL A 186 -5.76 -1.44 -12.08
CA VAL A 186 -5.05 -0.25 -11.57
C VAL A 186 -6.00 0.63 -10.76
N ILE A 187 -5.51 1.13 -9.63
CA ILE A 187 -6.21 2.11 -8.78
C ILE A 187 -5.37 3.39 -8.76
N ASP A 188 -5.87 4.45 -9.39
CA ASP A 188 -5.11 5.69 -9.53
C ASP A 188 -5.28 6.61 -8.31
N PHE A 189 -4.68 6.23 -7.20
CA PHE A 189 -4.71 7.03 -5.97
C PHE A 189 -4.02 8.38 -6.13
N GLU A 190 -2.92 8.46 -6.88
CA GLU A 190 -2.23 9.73 -7.13
C GLU A 190 -3.16 10.75 -7.77
N MET A 191 -3.91 10.35 -8.79
CA MET A 191 -4.79 11.26 -9.53
C MET A 191 -5.85 11.91 -8.65
N ALA A 192 -6.37 11.15 -7.68
CA ALA A 192 -7.37 11.62 -6.73
C ALA A 192 -6.77 12.55 -5.65
N MET A 193 -5.53 12.28 -5.24
CA MET A 193 -4.91 12.91 -4.07
C MET A 193 -4.02 14.11 -4.42
N LYS A 194 -3.42 14.15 -5.61
CA LYS A 194 -2.46 15.21 -5.97
C LYS A 194 -3.10 16.58 -6.07
N SER A 195 -2.35 17.59 -5.68
CA SER A 195 -2.72 19.00 -5.82
C SER A 195 -2.78 19.42 -7.29
N GLU A 196 -3.73 20.25 -7.63
CA GLU A 196 -3.87 20.82 -8.99
C GLU A 196 -2.79 21.85 -9.30
N THR A 197 -2.29 22.54 -8.28
CA THR A 197 -1.29 23.60 -8.42
C THR A 197 0.15 23.11 -8.32
N ASP A 198 0.37 21.98 -7.63
CA ASP A 198 1.66 21.32 -7.51
C ASP A 198 1.46 19.81 -7.48
N PRO A 199 1.49 19.12 -8.63
CA PRO A 199 1.20 17.69 -8.73
C PRO A 199 2.12 16.77 -7.94
N SER A 200 3.28 17.26 -7.49
CA SER A 200 4.19 16.52 -6.61
C SER A 200 3.78 16.55 -5.14
N SER A 201 2.74 17.33 -4.79
CA SER A 201 2.17 17.44 -3.44
C SER A 201 0.78 16.85 -3.35
N ILE A 202 0.39 16.39 -2.16
CA ILE A 202 -1.01 16.03 -1.85
C ILE A 202 -1.84 17.30 -1.61
N LYS A 203 -3.12 17.28 -1.98
CA LYS A 203 -4.10 18.31 -1.61
C LYS A 203 -4.08 18.53 -0.10
N ARG A 204 -3.96 19.80 0.31
CA ARG A 204 -3.76 20.16 1.72
C ARG A 204 -4.87 19.63 2.65
N GLU A 205 -6.10 19.61 2.19
CA GLU A 205 -7.29 19.15 2.93
C GLU A 205 -7.38 17.62 3.04
N LEU A 206 -6.59 16.86 2.26
CA LEU A 206 -6.63 15.40 2.20
C LEU A 206 -5.49 14.70 2.96
N GLN A 207 -4.57 15.47 3.57
CA GLN A 207 -3.43 14.92 4.29
C GLN A 207 -3.43 15.31 5.78
N SER A 208 -2.68 14.60 6.60
CA SER A 208 -2.71 14.69 8.06
C SER A 208 -1.85 15.80 8.67
N GLY A 209 -1.29 16.69 7.87
CA GLY A 209 -0.42 17.81 8.29
C GLY A 209 1.05 17.58 7.99
N ASP A 210 1.44 16.41 7.52
CA ASP A 210 2.83 16.01 7.25
C ASP A 210 3.20 15.95 5.75
N MET A 211 2.26 16.22 4.86
CA MET A 211 2.42 16.22 3.41
C MET A 211 2.67 14.84 2.76
N LEU A 212 2.36 13.76 3.47
CA LEU A 212 2.48 12.38 2.98
C LEU A 212 1.25 11.53 3.30
N HIS A 213 0.86 11.47 4.57
CA HIS A 213 -0.17 10.55 5.02
C HIS A 213 -1.58 11.14 4.81
N PRO A 214 -2.52 10.38 4.23
CA PRO A 214 -3.91 10.83 4.14
C PRO A 214 -4.52 10.98 5.53
N ASN A 215 -5.43 11.95 5.66
CA ASN A 215 -6.36 12.02 6.78
C ASN A 215 -7.64 11.24 6.45
N GLU A 216 -8.68 11.30 7.32
CA GLU A 216 -9.95 10.61 7.07
C GLU A 216 -10.61 11.01 5.75
N ALA A 217 -10.57 12.30 5.38
CA ALA A 217 -11.12 12.77 4.11
C ALA A 217 -10.32 12.24 2.91
N GLY A 218 -8.98 12.26 3.01
CA GLY A 218 -8.09 11.66 2.01
C GLY A 218 -8.31 10.16 1.88
N GLY A 219 -8.45 9.46 2.99
CA GLY A 219 -8.78 8.03 2.99
C GLY A 219 -10.11 7.72 2.30
N ALA A 220 -11.15 8.53 2.53
CA ALA A 220 -12.43 8.39 1.85
C ALA A 220 -12.31 8.65 0.33
N VAL A 221 -11.52 9.64 -0.07
CA VAL A 221 -11.24 9.92 -1.48
C VAL A 221 -10.49 8.76 -2.13
N MET A 222 -9.45 8.21 -1.50
CA MET A 222 -8.74 7.03 -1.98
C MET A 222 -9.67 5.82 -2.11
N ALA A 223 -10.46 5.53 -1.09
CA ALA A 223 -11.43 4.43 -1.10
C ALA A 223 -12.42 4.51 -2.26
N SER A 224 -12.84 5.73 -2.63
CA SER A 224 -13.77 5.95 -3.75
C SER A 224 -13.16 5.67 -5.13
N GLN A 225 -11.83 5.54 -5.22
CA GLN A 225 -11.16 5.19 -6.47
C GLN A 225 -11.13 3.68 -6.75
N ILE A 226 -11.52 2.86 -5.76
CA ILE A 226 -11.47 1.39 -5.88
C ILE A 226 -12.77 0.88 -6.47
N PRO A 227 -12.76 0.33 -7.71
CA PRO A 227 -13.98 -0.17 -8.35
C PRO A 227 -14.51 -1.40 -7.61
N PHE A 228 -15.79 -1.43 -7.30
CA PHE A 228 -16.42 -2.60 -6.65
C PHE A 228 -16.47 -3.83 -7.56
N GLU A 229 -16.49 -3.61 -8.86
CA GLU A 229 -16.47 -4.65 -9.90
C GLU A 229 -15.24 -5.55 -9.81
N PHE A 230 -14.15 -5.07 -9.20
CA PHE A 230 -12.95 -5.88 -8.92
C PHE A 230 -13.27 -7.06 -8.00
N PHE A 231 -14.32 -6.98 -7.20
CA PHE A 231 -14.64 -7.93 -6.14
C PHE A 231 -15.97 -8.67 -6.35
N GLU A 232 -16.65 -8.43 -7.43
CA GLU A 232 -17.90 -9.11 -7.84
C GLU A 232 -17.71 -10.52 -8.43
#